data_537754d7226dfcb9aeb1c727e9a77789
#
_entry.id   537754d7226dfcb9aeb1c727e9a77789
#
_cell.length_a   1.000
_cell.length_b   1.000
_cell.length_c   1.000
_cell.angle_alpha   90.00
_cell.angle_beta   90.00
_cell.angle_gamma   90.00
#
_symmetry.space_group_name_H-M   'P 1'
#
loop_
_entity.id
_entity.type
_entity.pdbx_description
1 polymer ?
#
loop_
_entity_poly.entity_id
_entity_poly.type
_entity_poly.pdbx_seq_one_letter_code
_entity_poly.pdbx_strand_id
1 'polypeptide(L)'
;MQQVWADVRHPDPALVIRWVFDPLPVIFFLIKLACCLLSSGHSPRFGLAMSAHPNSIRSDSPTVATATTTTAALPPEVRSRAGGYGLLAALLRAAPDAALLALLRQYDQPEGSGEDAVARALRLLALAARQPQGGRLEDEYHNLFIGLGRGELVPFGSWYLTGFLMEKPLSILRADLAALGFERQPEVCEPEDHIAALLEVMSLLIQDDVEHQTQQHFFQRHLEPWADRFFNDLEHAESACFYRAVGRFGRSFXDLESRYFAMRL
;
A
#
# COMPACT_ATOMS: atom_id res chain seq x y z
N MET A 1 -31.62 -8.98 -3.12
CA MET A 1 -30.29 -8.44 -2.93
C MET A 1 -29.81 -7.63 -4.15
N GLN A 2 -30.62 -6.69 -4.58
CA GLN A 2 -30.31 -5.85 -5.76
C GLN A 2 -30.52 -4.33 -5.50
N GLN A 3 -30.64 -3.93 -4.24
CA GLN A 3 -31.02 -2.55 -3.91
C GLN A 3 -30.03 -1.74 -3.09
N VAL A 4 -28.81 -2.23 -2.92
CA VAL A 4 -27.80 -1.52 -2.09
C VAL A 4 -26.95 -0.51 -2.91
N TRP A 5 -27.02 -0.58 -4.24
CA TRP A 5 -26.15 0.23 -5.11
C TRP A 5 -26.81 1.47 -5.73
N ALA A 6 -28.02 1.83 -5.31
CA ALA A 6 -28.79 2.89 -5.98
C ALA A 6 -28.42 4.32 -5.56
N ASP A 7 -27.49 4.52 -4.63
CA ASP A 7 -27.22 5.86 -4.06
C ASP A 7 -25.75 6.28 -4.05
N VAL A 8 -24.92 5.66 -4.89
CA VAL A 8 -23.56 6.18 -5.11
C VAL A 8 -23.67 7.27 -6.19
N ARG A 9 -23.67 8.52 -5.75
CA ARG A 9 -23.60 9.68 -6.65
C ARG A 9 -22.38 9.53 -7.55
N HIS A 10 -22.54 9.85 -8.82
CA HIS A 10 -21.48 9.82 -9.83
C HIS A 10 -20.16 10.36 -9.26
N PRO A 11 -19.09 9.60 -9.31
CA PRO A 11 -17.80 10.13 -8.91
C PRO A 11 -17.44 11.32 -9.79
N ASP A 12 -16.86 12.34 -9.20
CA ASP A 12 -16.33 13.51 -9.90
C ASP A 12 -15.43 13.03 -11.04
N PRO A 13 -15.67 13.44 -12.28
CA PRO A 13 -14.86 13.02 -13.42
C PRO A 13 -13.37 13.44 -13.32
N ALA A 14 -13.01 14.24 -12.31
CA ALA A 14 -11.61 14.55 -12.01
C ALA A 14 -10.87 13.43 -11.28
N LEU A 15 -11.58 12.42 -10.76
CA LEU A 15 -10.99 11.26 -10.08
C LEU A 15 -10.83 10.08 -11.05
N VAL A 16 -10.21 10.34 -12.20
CA VAL A 16 -9.64 9.25 -12.99
C VAL A 16 -8.33 8.87 -12.31
N ILE A 17 -8.41 7.92 -11.41
CA ILE A 17 -7.20 7.36 -10.79
C ILE A 17 -6.45 6.62 -11.89
N ARG A 18 -5.46 7.30 -12.40
CA ARG A 18 -4.59 6.78 -13.45
C ARG A 18 -3.70 5.69 -12.84
N TRP A 19 -3.88 4.46 -13.25
CA TRP A 19 -2.91 3.40 -12.99
C TRP A 19 -1.58 3.80 -13.62
N VAL A 20 -0.78 4.49 -12.87
CA VAL A 20 0.56 4.83 -13.34
C VAL A 20 1.50 3.77 -12.79
N PHE A 21 1.98 2.92 -13.66
CA PHE A 21 3.18 2.11 -13.43
C PHE A 21 4.41 3.05 -13.42
N ASP A 22 4.30 4.12 -12.65
CA ASP A 22 5.41 5.02 -12.44
C ASP A 22 5.92 4.77 -11.02
N PRO A 23 7.17 4.33 -10.83
CA PRO A 23 7.70 4.06 -9.49
C PRO A 23 7.77 5.30 -8.60
N LEU A 24 7.62 6.50 -9.18
CA LEU A 24 7.77 7.78 -8.46
C LEU A 24 6.72 8.00 -7.34
N PRO A 25 5.43 7.67 -7.48
CA PRO A 25 4.48 7.91 -6.38
C PRO A 25 4.73 7.06 -5.15
N VAL A 26 5.17 5.81 -5.33
CA VAL A 26 5.46 4.90 -4.21
C VAL A 26 6.68 5.39 -3.44
N ILE A 27 7.73 5.84 -4.14
CA ILE A 27 8.95 6.39 -3.53
C ILE A 27 8.61 7.65 -2.72
N PHE A 28 7.79 8.56 -3.26
CA PHE A 28 7.36 9.78 -2.56
C PHE A 28 6.54 9.47 -1.30
N PHE A 29 5.68 8.46 -1.38
CA PHE A 29 4.85 8.03 -0.25
C PHE A 29 5.71 7.35 0.84
N LEU A 30 6.67 6.52 0.43
CA LEU A 30 7.57 5.83 1.35
C LEU A 30 8.52 6.84 2.04
N ILE A 31 8.95 7.90 1.35
CA ILE A 31 9.71 9.01 1.95
C ILE A 31 8.85 9.73 3.00
N LYS A 32 7.58 10.00 2.71
CA LYS A 32 6.65 10.58 3.69
C LYS A 32 6.40 9.66 4.88
N LEU A 33 6.29 8.36 4.65
CA LEU A 33 6.13 7.36 5.71
C LEU A 33 7.36 7.36 6.64
N ALA A 34 8.57 7.39 6.07
CA ALA A 34 9.83 7.48 6.84
C ALA A 34 9.87 8.78 7.67
N CYS A 35 9.48 9.91 7.09
CA CYS A 35 9.42 11.19 7.82
C CYS A 35 8.41 11.17 8.98
N CYS A 36 7.30 10.46 8.83
CA CYS A 36 6.28 10.39 9.89
C CYS A 36 6.66 9.43 11.02
N LEU A 37 7.33 8.33 10.70
CA LEU A 37 7.82 7.38 11.71
C LEU A 37 8.99 7.96 12.52
N LEU A 38 9.73 8.93 11.95
CA LEU A 38 10.85 9.60 12.62
C LEU A 38 10.42 10.83 13.44
N SER A 39 9.16 11.27 13.36
CA SER A 39 8.70 12.51 14.02
C SER A 39 8.20 12.35 15.45
N SER A 40 8.28 11.18 16.03
CA SER A 40 7.88 11.00 17.45
C SER A 40 9.06 11.13 18.42
N GLY A 41 9.71 12.29 18.42
CA GLY A 41 10.71 12.61 19.43
C GLY A 41 11.67 13.73 19.02
N HIS A 42 11.54 14.85 19.70
CA HIS A 42 12.41 16.04 19.71
C HIS A 42 12.24 17.05 18.58
N SER A 43 11.68 18.16 18.99
CA SER A 43 11.68 19.43 18.27
C SER A 43 12.99 20.21 18.55
N PRO A 44 13.82 20.54 17.55
CA PRO A 44 14.85 21.54 17.75
C PRO A 44 14.25 22.92 17.53
N ARG A 45 14.27 23.75 18.59
CA ARG A 45 13.99 25.17 18.51
C ARG A 45 15.15 25.85 17.75
N PHE A 46 14.88 26.37 16.57
CA PHE A 46 15.75 27.38 15.96
C PHE A 46 15.00 28.71 15.90
N GLY A 47 15.41 29.61 16.75
CA GLY A 47 14.99 31.00 16.69
C GLY A 47 15.99 31.79 15.90
N LEU A 48 15.52 32.56 14.96
CA LEU A 48 16.26 33.69 14.39
C LEU A 48 15.27 34.80 14.06
N ALA A 49 15.39 35.87 14.86
CA ALA A 49 14.66 37.11 14.64
C ALA A 49 15.45 38.00 13.68
N MET A 50 14.79 38.55 12.69
CA MET A 50 15.27 39.78 12.04
C MET A 50 14.11 40.69 11.67
N SER A 51 14.21 41.92 12.20
CA SER A 51 13.34 43.05 12.01
C SER A 51 13.70 43.84 10.77
N ALA A 52 12.76 44.34 10.01
CA ALA A 52 12.89 45.63 9.28
C ALA A 52 11.52 46.15 8.80
N HIS A 53 11.36 47.44 8.95
CA HIS A 53 10.19 48.29 8.73
C HIS A 53 10.14 48.86 7.29
N PRO A 54 9.18 49.77 6.96
CA PRO A 54 8.17 49.56 5.91
C PRO A 54 8.35 50.51 4.70
N ASN A 55 7.59 50.28 3.64
CA ASN A 55 7.04 51.41 2.92
C ASN A 55 5.81 51.06 2.05
N SER A 56 4.90 51.96 2.03
CA SER A 56 3.59 51.94 1.41
C SER A 56 3.60 52.21 -0.06
N ILE A 57 2.73 51.52 -0.83
CA ILE A 57 1.98 52.12 -1.98
C ILE A 57 0.69 51.32 -2.19
N ARG A 58 -0.44 52.01 -2.23
CA ARG A 58 -1.78 51.48 -2.56
C ARG A 58 -1.86 51.23 -4.09
N SER A 59 -2.44 50.13 -4.44
CA SER A 59 -3.16 50.00 -5.72
C SER A 59 -4.26 48.97 -5.55
N ASP A 60 -5.49 49.40 -5.72
CA ASP A 60 -6.70 48.57 -5.64
C ASP A 60 -6.79 47.67 -6.88
N SER A 61 -6.81 46.37 -6.67
CA SER A 61 -7.26 45.39 -7.67
C SER A 61 -8.04 44.30 -6.96
N PRO A 62 -9.12 43.77 -7.55
CA PRO A 62 -9.97 42.82 -6.85
C PRO A 62 -9.25 41.50 -6.62
N THR A 63 -9.21 41.12 -5.36
CA THR A 63 -8.61 39.87 -4.91
C THR A 63 -9.49 38.70 -5.36
N VAL A 64 -9.02 37.97 -6.34
CA VAL A 64 -9.54 36.62 -6.59
C VAL A 64 -9.08 35.77 -5.40
N ALA A 65 -10.02 35.39 -4.57
CA ALA A 65 -9.76 34.48 -3.46
C ALA A 65 -9.35 33.11 -4.05
N THR A 66 -8.07 32.88 -4.13
CA THR A 66 -7.53 31.55 -4.38
C THR A 66 -7.84 30.71 -3.16
N ALA A 67 -8.86 29.89 -3.25
CA ALA A 67 -9.14 28.90 -2.22
C ALA A 67 -7.95 27.92 -2.19
N THR A 68 -7.01 28.17 -1.30
CA THR A 68 -5.95 27.21 -1.00
C THR A 68 -6.60 26.07 -0.24
N THR A 69 -6.99 25.03 -0.96
CA THR A 69 -7.43 23.78 -0.35
C THR A 69 -6.22 23.21 0.39
N THR A 70 -6.14 23.50 1.68
CA THR A 70 -5.17 22.84 2.56
C THR A 70 -5.58 21.39 2.64
N THR A 71 -4.92 20.52 1.89
CA THR A 71 -5.10 19.07 2.01
C THR A 71 -4.66 18.70 3.44
N ALA A 72 -5.62 18.53 4.31
CA ALA A 72 -5.34 18.10 5.68
C ALA A 72 -4.61 16.75 5.63
N ALA A 73 -3.50 16.65 6.35
CA ALA A 73 -2.74 15.40 6.42
C ALA A 73 -3.61 14.31 7.04
N LEU A 74 -3.69 13.16 6.39
CA LEU A 74 -4.44 12.00 6.88
C LEU A 74 -4.03 11.65 8.33
N PRO A 75 -4.98 11.21 9.16
CA PRO A 75 -4.66 10.74 10.51
C PRO A 75 -3.56 9.68 10.52
N PRO A 76 -2.73 9.62 11.56
CA PRO A 76 -1.60 8.68 11.61
C PRO A 76 -2.00 7.22 11.36
N GLU A 77 -3.14 6.80 11.90
CA GLU A 77 -3.66 5.43 11.75
C GLU A 77 -4.00 5.13 10.28
N VAL A 78 -4.67 6.07 9.62
CA VAL A 78 -5.05 5.95 8.21
C VAL A 78 -3.80 5.86 7.34
N ARG A 79 -2.80 6.72 7.62
CA ARG A 79 -1.51 6.68 6.92
C ARG A 79 -0.78 5.35 7.12
N SER A 80 -0.81 4.81 8.35
CA SER A 80 -0.14 3.54 8.67
C SER A 80 -0.79 2.39 7.90
N ARG A 81 -2.11 2.36 7.83
CA ARG A 81 -2.85 1.34 7.06
C ARG A 81 -2.51 1.45 5.56
N ALA A 82 -2.66 2.65 4.97
CA ALA A 82 -2.32 2.87 3.57
C ALA A 82 -0.86 2.50 3.27
N GLY A 83 0.05 2.87 4.19
CA GLY A 83 1.49 2.56 4.08
C GLY A 83 1.78 1.07 4.11
N GLY A 84 1.11 0.32 4.97
CA GLY A 84 1.27 -1.14 5.05
C GLY A 84 0.87 -1.83 3.74
N TYR A 85 -0.28 -1.44 3.19
CA TYR A 85 -0.74 -1.92 1.89
C TYR A 85 0.24 -1.56 0.76
N GLY A 86 0.67 -0.29 0.70
CA GLY A 86 1.61 0.19 -0.32
C GLY A 86 2.97 -0.49 -0.25
N LEU A 87 3.47 -0.72 0.96
CA LEU A 87 4.74 -1.44 1.16
C LEU A 87 4.66 -2.88 0.64
N LEU A 88 3.59 -3.60 1.01
CA LEU A 88 3.39 -4.97 0.53
C LEU A 88 3.23 -5.01 -1.00
N ALA A 89 2.47 -4.06 -1.57
CA ALA A 89 2.31 -3.94 -3.02
C ALA A 89 3.67 -3.76 -3.72
N ALA A 90 4.51 -2.85 -3.20
CA ALA A 90 5.84 -2.58 -3.77
C ALA A 90 6.74 -3.82 -3.71
N LEU A 91 6.75 -4.53 -2.58
CA LEU A 91 7.58 -5.72 -2.37
C LEU A 91 7.16 -6.91 -3.24
N LEU A 92 5.88 -6.97 -3.63
CA LEU A 92 5.32 -8.10 -4.38
C LEU A 92 5.19 -7.82 -5.88
N ARG A 93 5.36 -6.56 -6.32
CA ARG A 93 5.32 -6.19 -7.74
C ARG A 93 6.62 -6.51 -8.44
N ALA A 94 7.75 -6.32 -7.77
CA ALA A 94 9.09 -6.55 -8.30
C ALA A 94 10.06 -6.79 -7.15
N ALA A 95 11.23 -7.32 -7.45
CA ALA A 95 12.31 -7.41 -6.46
C ALA A 95 12.61 -6.00 -5.90
N PRO A 96 12.73 -5.85 -4.57
CA PRO A 96 12.92 -4.52 -3.98
C PRO A 96 14.25 -3.89 -4.41
N ASP A 97 14.15 -2.66 -4.88
CA ASP A 97 15.31 -1.87 -5.28
C ASP A 97 16.10 -1.33 -4.07
N ALA A 98 17.24 -0.69 -4.36
CA ALA A 98 18.11 -0.14 -3.33
C ALA A 98 17.41 0.93 -2.47
N ALA A 99 16.48 1.70 -3.06
CA ALA A 99 15.76 2.75 -2.34
C ALA A 99 14.77 2.14 -1.34
N LEU A 100 14.01 1.14 -1.76
CA LEU A 100 13.07 0.43 -0.88
C LEU A 100 13.80 -0.31 0.25
N LEU A 101 14.93 -0.94 -0.05
CA LEU A 101 15.76 -1.59 0.97
C LEU A 101 16.34 -0.56 1.96
N ALA A 102 16.80 0.61 1.48
CA ALA A 102 17.30 1.67 2.34
C ALA A 102 16.21 2.19 3.29
N LEU A 103 14.98 2.32 2.79
CA LEU A 103 13.83 2.70 3.62
C LEU A 103 13.56 1.66 4.71
N LEU A 104 13.50 0.39 4.35
CA LEU A 104 13.27 -0.70 5.32
C LEU A 104 14.35 -0.72 6.41
N ARG A 105 15.62 -0.50 6.04
CA ARG A 105 16.75 -0.46 6.98
C ARG A 105 16.63 0.64 8.03
N GLN A 106 15.93 1.74 7.70
CA GLN A 106 15.72 2.85 8.62
C GLN A 106 14.68 2.54 9.71
N TYR A 107 13.87 1.52 9.51
CA TYR A 107 12.91 1.13 10.53
C TYR A 107 13.65 0.58 11.76
N ASP A 108 13.59 1.34 12.84
CA ASP A 108 14.32 1.06 14.07
C ASP A 108 13.41 1.32 15.28
N GLN A 109 12.50 0.39 15.51
CA GLN A 109 11.67 0.40 16.71
C GLN A 109 12.31 -0.49 17.78
N PRO A 110 12.53 0.03 18.98
CA PRO A 110 13.10 -0.77 20.06
C PRO A 110 12.17 -1.92 20.47
N GLU A 111 12.73 -3.00 20.91
CA GLU A 111 11.94 -4.10 21.51
C GLU A 111 11.21 -3.58 22.74
N GLY A 112 9.90 -3.71 22.75
CA GLY A 112 9.05 -3.29 23.85
C GLY A 112 8.08 -4.37 24.32
N SER A 113 7.82 -4.40 25.59
CA SER A 113 6.74 -5.22 26.15
C SER A 113 5.41 -4.61 25.65
N GLY A 114 4.68 -5.31 24.83
CA GLY A 114 3.44 -4.84 24.22
C GLY A 114 3.55 -4.55 22.73
N GLU A 115 4.70 -4.82 22.12
CA GLU A 115 4.84 -4.74 20.65
C GLU A 115 3.86 -5.69 19.99
N ASP A 116 3.03 -5.15 19.09
CA ASP A 116 2.04 -5.95 18.39
C ASP A 116 2.69 -6.84 17.30
N ALA A 117 1.92 -7.78 16.75
CA ALA A 117 2.40 -8.75 15.77
C ALA A 117 2.92 -8.07 14.49
N VAL A 118 2.26 -6.99 14.07
CA VAL A 118 2.62 -6.23 12.86
C VAL A 118 3.97 -5.52 13.06
N ALA A 119 4.15 -4.82 14.18
CA ALA A 119 5.40 -4.13 14.50
C ALA A 119 6.57 -5.11 14.58
N ARG A 120 6.36 -6.27 15.23
CA ARG A 120 7.36 -7.34 15.33
C ARG A 120 7.72 -7.90 13.94
N ALA A 121 6.73 -8.15 13.08
CA ALA A 121 6.96 -8.65 11.73
C ALA A 121 7.69 -7.62 10.84
N LEU A 122 7.31 -6.35 10.97
CA LEU A 122 7.99 -5.26 10.24
C LEU A 122 9.45 -5.12 10.67
N ARG A 123 9.73 -5.29 11.97
CA ARG A 123 11.11 -5.29 12.46
C ARG A 123 11.93 -6.46 11.88
N LEU A 124 11.34 -7.64 11.78
CA LEU A 124 11.99 -8.79 11.15
C LEU A 124 12.29 -8.53 9.68
N LEU A 125 11.35 -7.88 8.97
CA LEU A 125 11.54 -7.47 7.59
C LEU A 125 12.69 -6.45 7.45
N ALA A 126 12.76 -5.48 8.36
CA ALA A 126 13.86 -4.50 8.41
C ALA A 126 15.21 -5.19 8.67
N LEU A 127 15.25 -6.17 9.57
CA LEU A 127 16.46 -6.97 9.84
C LEU A 127 16.87 -7.78 8.60
N ALA A 128 15.92 -8.37 7.89
CA ALA A 128 16.18 -9.08 6.65
C ALA A 128 16.77 -8.12 5.58
N ALA A 129 16.25 -6.90 5.49
CA ALA A 129 16.75 -5.88 4.56
C ALA A 129 18.19 -5.43 4.88
N ARG A 130 18.63 -5.56 6.13
CA ARG A 130 20.01 -5.22 6.56
C ARG A 130 21.05 -6.25 6.13
N GLN A 131 20.62 -7.48 5.80
CA GLN A 131 21.55 -8.52 5.33
C GLN A 131 22.07 -8.17 3.93
N PRO A 132 23.31 -8.54 3.61
CA PRO A 132 23.85 -8.34 2.27
C PRO A 132 23.04 -9.12 1.22
N GLN A 133 22.47 -8.44 0.26
CA GLN A 133 21.59 -9.05 -0.73
C GLN A 133 22.35 -9.49 -2.00
N GLY A 134 23.23 -8.61 -2.53
CA GLY A 134 24.19 -8.96 -3.58
C GLY A 134 23.60 -9.66 -4.82
N GLY A 135 22.49 -9.15 -5.37
CA GLY A 135 21.82 -9.75 -6.54
C GLY A 135 20.93 -10.95 -6.23
N ARG A 136 21.00 -11.50 -5.03
CA ARG A 136 20.21 -12.67 -4.63
C ARG A 136 18.71 -12.38 -4.55
N LEU A 137 18.32 -11.11 -4.35
CA LEU A 137 16.90 -10.74 -4.27
C LEU A 137 16.18 -10.89 -5.61
N GLU A 138 16.83 -10.52 -6.70
CA GLU A 138 16.28 -10.73 -8.05
C GLU A 138 16.13 -12.21 -8.33
N ASP A 139 17.13 -13.03 -7.97
CA ASP A 139 17.08 -14.47 -8.13
C ASP A 139 15.97 -15.09 -7.25
N GLU A 140 15.87 -14.65 -6.01
CA GLU A 140 14.83 -15.09 -5.07
C GLU A 140 13.43 -14.74 -5.61
N TYR A 141 13.24 -13.48 -6.04
CA TYR A 141 11.97 -13.03 -6.64
C TYR A 141 11.62 -13.85 -7.87
N HIS A 142 12.62 -14.05 -8.75
CA HIS A 142 12.42 -14.84 -9.96
C HIS A 142 11.98 -16.28 -9.63
N ASN A 143 12.66 -16.94 -8.71
CA ASN A 143 12.34 -18.32 -8.34
C ASN A 143 10.94 -18.42 -7.70
N LEU A 144 10.59 -17.45 -6.86
CA LEU A 144 9.30 -17.45 -6.18
C LEU A 144 8.13 -17.20 -7.14
N PHE A 145 8.25 -16.22 -8.04
CA PHE A 145 7.08 -15.69 -8.76
C PHE A 145 7.11 -15.85 -10.27
N ILE A 146 8.27 -16.07 -10.88
CA ILE A 146 8.42 -16.15 -12.34
C ILE A 146 8.79 -17.56 -12.77
N GLY A 147 9.93 -18.06 -12.33
CA GLY A 147 10.41 -19.42 -12.59
C GLY A 147 10.66 -19.74 -14.05
N LEU A 148 11.11 -20.97 -14.32
CA LEU A 148 11.18 -21.54 -15.67
C LEU A 148 9.82 -22.19 -15.98
N GLY A 149 8.92 -21.41 -16.58
CA GLY A 149 7.55 -21.84 -16.88
C GLY A 149 6.54 -21.48 -15.78
N ARG A 150 6.92 -21.57 -14.52
CA ARG A 150 6.09 -21.16 -13.38
C ARG A 150 6.98 -20.96 -12.15
N GLY A 151 6.72 -19.88 -11.40
CA GLY A 151 7.35 -19.68 -10.10
C GLY A 151 6.85 -20.68 -9.06
N GLU A 152 7.53 -20.76 -7.93
CA GLU A 152 7.12 -21.59 -6.80
C GLU A 152 5.71 -21.22 -6.32
N LEU A 153 5.36 -19.93 -6.39
CA LEU A 153 4.05 -19.39 -6.01
C LEU A 153 3.38 -18.72 -7.21
N VAL A 154 2.06 -18.75 -7.23
CA VAL A 154 1.24 -18.09 -8.27
C VAL A 154 0.41 -17.00 -7.59
N PRO A 155 0.84 -15.73 -7.62
CA PRO A 155 0.30 -14.68 -6.75
C PRO A 155 -1.02 -14.06 -7.27
N PHE A 156 -1.98 -14.89 -7.67
CA PHE A 156 -3.24 -14.45 -8.27
C PHE A 156 -4.45 -15.00 -7.51
N GLY A 157 -5.44 -14.12 -7.28
CA GLY A 157 -6.67 -14.49 -6.56
C GLY A 157 -7.43 -15.63 -7.21
N SER A 158 -7.59 -15.61 -8.54
CA SER A 158 -8.27 -16.70 -9.26
C SER A 158 -7.60 -18.05 -9.01
N TRP A 159 -6.25 -18.10 -8.98
CA TRP A 159 -5.51 -19.32 -8.69
C TRP A 159 -5.81 -19.86 -7.28
N TYR A 160 -5.72 -19.00 -6.26
CA TYR A 160 -5.95 -19.41 -4.86
C TYR A 160 -7.39 -19.82 -4.57
N LEU A 161 -8.34 -19.22 -5.31
CA LEU A 161 -9.77 -19.47 -5.09
C LEU A 161 -10.29 -20.66 -5.88
N THR A 162 -9.75 -20.94 -7.10
CA THR A 162 -10.31 -21.94 -8.00
C THR A 162 -9.31 -22.99 -8.47
N GLY A 163 -8.01 -22.74 -8.32
CA GLY A 163 -6.93 -23.57 -8.87
C GLY A 163 -6.58 -23.26 -10.33
N PHE A 164 -7.22 -22.25 -10.94
CA PHE A 164 -6.99 -21.86 -12.32
C PHE A 164 -6.85 -20.35 -12.43
N LEU A 165 -6.05 -19.88 -13.40
CA LEU A 165 -5.91 -18.46 -13.70
C LEU A 165 -7.08 -17.96 -14.56
N MET A 166 -7.36 -16.65 -14.48
CA MET A 166 -8.35 -15.95 -15.31
C MET A 166 -9.78 -16.49 -15.18
N GLU A 167 -10.11 -17.03 -14.02
CA GLU A 167 -11.44 -17.59 -13.74
C GLU A 167 -12.44 -16.52 -13.24
N LYS A 168 -13.64 -16.97 -12.92
CA LYS A 168 -14.78 -16.13 -12.50
C LYS A 168 -14.42 -15.06 -11.46
N PRO A 169 -13.58 -15.30 -10.44
CA PRO A 169 -13.20 -14.25 -9.49
C PRO A 169 -12.63 -12.99 -10.16
N LEU A 170 -11.85 -13.15 -11.24
CA LEU A 170 -11.29 -12.01 -11.97
C LEU A 170 -12.37 -11.18 -12.66
N SER A 171 -13.40 -11.80 -13.21
CA SER A 171 -14.50 -11.04 -13.86
C SER A 171 -15.30 -10.23 -12.85
N ILE A 172 -15.47 -10.76 -11.64
CA ILE A 172 -16.13 -10.06 -10.52
C ILE A 172 -15.26 -8.86 -10.09
N LEU A 173 -13.96 -9.10 -9.91
CA LEU A 173 -13.02 -8.03 -9.55
C LEU A 173 -13.04 -6.90 -10.58
N ARG A 174 -13.02 -7.22 -11.88
CA ARG A 174 -13.06 -6.20 -12.95
C ARG A 174 -14.32 -5.34 -12.88
N ALA A 175 -15.46 -5.92 -12.56
CA ALA A 175 -16.71 -5.18 -12.39
C ALA A 175 -16.62 -4.23 -11.19
N ASP A 176 -16.06 -4.69 -10.07
CA ASP A 176 -15.91 -3.88 -8.86
C ASP A 176 -14.86 -2.76 -9.08
N LEU A 177 -13.74 -3.05 -9.75
CA LEU A 177 -12.73 -2.04 -10.08
C LEU A 177 -13.32 -0.94 -10.98
N ALA A 178 -14.07 -1.31 -12.01
CA ALA A 178 -14.74 -0.35 -12.89
C ALA A 178 -15.74 0.52 -12.12
N ALA A 179 -16.50 -0.08 -11.19
CA ALA A 179 -17.45 0.66 -10.35
C ALA A 179 -16.74 1.66 -9.42
N LEU A 180 -15.49 1.35 -9.02
CA LEU A 180 -14.65 2.22 -8.20
C LEU A 180 -13.87 3.25 -9.03
N GLY A 181 -14.00 3.24 -10.36
CA GLY A 181 -13.33 4.18 -11.25
C GLY A 181 -11.90 3.78 -11.65
N PHE A 182 -11.48 2.56 -11.33
CA PHE A 182 -10.16 2.07 -11.75
C PHE A 182 -10.22 1.58 -13.20
N GLU A 183 -9.27 2.01 -14.01
CA GLU A 183 -9.11 1.55 -15.38
C GLU A 183 -7.75 0.89 -15.58
N ARG A 184 -7.75 -0.25 -16.26
CA ARG A 184 -6.51 -0.97 -16.59
C ARG A 184 -5.73 -0.19 -17.66
N GLN A 185 -4.43 0.00 -17.44
CA GLN A 185 -3.55 0.56 -18.45
C GLN A 185 -3.34 -0.48 -19.57
N PRO A 186 -3.42 -0.06 -20.86
CA PRO A 186 -3.27 -0.99 -21.98
C PRO A 186 -1.94 -1.75 -22.00
N GLU A 187 -0.89 -1.15 -21.43
CA GLU A 187 0.47 -1.72 -21.41
C GLU A 187 0.64 -2.81 -20.37
N VAL A 188 -0.27 -2.91 -19.39
CA VAL A 188 -0.18 -3.89 -18.31
C VAL A 188 -0.79 -5.22 -18.79
N CYS A 189 0.05 -6.22 -18.93
CA CYS A 189 -0.37 -7.55 -19.39
C CYS A 189 -0.87 -8.44 -18.25
N GLU A 190 -0.46 -8.15 -17.00
CA GLU A 190 -0.84 -8.98 -15.85
C GLU A 190 -2.33 -8.83 -15.51
N PRO A 191 -3.01 -9.92 -15.14
CA PRO A 191 -4.38 -9.87 -14.63
C PRO A 191 -4.48 -9.04 -13.34
N GLU A 192 -5.60 -8.36 -13.19
CA GLU A 192 -5.85 -7.40 -12.11
C GLU A 192 -5.94 -8.09 -10.73
N ASP A 193 -6.13 -9.41 -10.67
CA ASP A 193 -6.19 -10.18 -9.42
C ASP A 193 -4.82 -10.58 -8.87
N HIS A 194 -3.72 -10.01 -9.40
CA HIS A 194 -2.40 -10.14 -8.79
C HIS A 194 -2.41 -9.51 -7.39
N ILE A 195 -1.82 -10.17 -6.40
CA ILE A 195 -1.83 -9.70 -5.00
C ILE A 195 -1.32 -8.26 -4.87
N ALA A 196 -0.25 -7.90 -5.58
CA ALA A 196 0.30 -6.54 -5.52
C ALA A 196 -0.70 -5.49 -6.02
N ALA A 197 -1.47 -5.81 -7.07
CA ALA A 197 -2.48 -4.90 -7.60
C ALA A 197 -3.62 -4.68 -6.60
N LEU A 198 -4.11 -5.75 -5.97
CA LEU A 198 -5.17 -5.64 -4.97
C LEU A 198 -4.74 -4.85 -3.73
N LEU A 199 -3.50 -5.05 -3.29
CA LEU A 199 -2.92 -4.29 -2.17
C LEU A 199 -2.76 -2.81 -2.54
N GLU A 200 -2.36 -2.51 -3.78
CA GLU A 200 -2.27 -1.13 -4.26
C GLU A 200 -3.63 -0.45 -4.29
N VAL A 201 -4.66 -1.14 -4.78
CA VAL A 201 -6.04 -0.63 -4.77
C VAL A 201 -6.46 -0.27 -3.34
N MET A 202 -6.24 -1.16 -2.37
CA MET A 202 -6.55 -0.88 -0.97
C MET A 202 -5.80 0.36 -0.46
N SER A 203 -4.51 0.48 -0.78
CA SER A 203 -3.72 1.66 -0.40
C SER A 203 -4.33 2.95 -0.95
N LEU A 204 -4.75 2.93 -2.22
CA LEU A 204 -5.37 4.09 -2.89
C LEU A 204 -6.74 4.42 -2.29
N LEU A 205 -7.60 3.44 -2.08
CA LEU A 205 -8.92 3.66 -1.46
C LEU A 205 -8.79 4.34 -0.09
N ILE A 206 -7.79 3.96 0.69
CA ILE A 206 -7.53 4.55 2.01
C ILE A 206 -6.96 5.96 1.87
N GLN A 207 -6.01 6.18 0.94
CA GLN A 207 -5.40 7.50 0.71
C GLN A 207 -6.41 8.54 0.22
N ASP A 208 -7.35 8.11 -0.62
CA ASP A 208 -8.40 8.96 -1.19
C ASP A 208 -9.60 9.11 -0.26
N ASP A 209 -9.48 8.61 0.99
CA ASP A 209 -10.50 8.71 2.03
C ASP A 209 -11.87 8.16 1.57
N VAL A 210 -11.83 7.09 0.76
CA VAL A 210 -13.03 6.41 0.29
C VAL A 210 -13.77 5.81 1.49
N GLU A 211 -15.09 5.83 1.46
CA GLU A 211 -15.95 5.38 2.55
C GLU A 211 -15.52 4.00 3.11
N HIS A 212 -15.48 3.88 4.42
CA HIS A 212 -15.07 2.66 5.15
C HIS A 212 -15.79 1.41 4.66
N GLN A 213 -17.09 1.51 4.40
CA GLN A 213 -17.89 0.37 3.93
C GLN A 213 -17.41 -0.13 2.55
N THR A 214 -16.98 0.78 1.68
CA THR A 214 -16.43 0.44 0.36
C THR A 214 -15.07 -0.25 0.50
N GLN A 215 -14.19 0.28 1.37
CA GLN A 215 -12.90 -0.37 1.69
C GLN A 215 -13.14 -1.78 2.24
N GLN A 216 -14.06 -1.93 3.20
CA GLN A 216 -14.43 -3.21 3.81
C GLN A 216 -14.94 -4.20 2.76
N HIS A 217 -15.86 -3.77 1.90
CA HIS A 217 -16.42 -4.62 0.85
C HIS A 217 -15.32 -5.12 -0.11
N PHE A 218 -14.44 -4.22 -0.55
CA PHE A 218 -13.33 -4.60 -1.44
C PHE A 218 -12.39 -5.61 -0.75
N PHE A 219 -11.98 -5.32 0.47
CA PHE A 219 -11.10 -6.20 1.26
C PHE A 219 -11.72 -7.60 1.43
N GLN A 220 -12.96 -7.65 1.93
CA GLN A 220 -13.63 -8.91 2.25
C GLN A 220 -13.93 -9.75 1.01
N ARG A 221 -14.10 -9.12 -0.13
CA ARG A 221 -14.44 -9.84 -1.36
C ARG A 221 -13.21 -10.30 -2.13
N HIS A 222 -12.14 -9.50 -2.15
CA HIS A 222 -11.02 -9.71 -3.06
C HIS A 222 -9.69 -10.07 -2.39
N LEU A 223 -9.52 -9.80 -1.10
CA LEU A 223 -8.27 -10.10 -0.39
C LEU A 223 -8.48 -11.15 0.71
N GLU A 224 -9.40 -10.92 1.62
CA GLU A 224 -9.61 -11.76 2.80
C GLU A 224 -9.78 -13.26 2.50
N PRO A 225 -10.46 -13.68 1.41
CA PRO A 225 -10.68 -15.12 1.20
C PRO A 225 -9.43 -15.94 0.88
N TRP A 226 -8.32 -15.29 0.53
CA TRP A 226 -7.15 -16.03 0.07
C TRP A 226 -5.77 -15.44 0.47
N ALA A 227 -5.72 -14.16 0.79
CA ALA A 227 -4.43 -13.48 1.02
C ALA A 227 -3.64 -14.11 2.18
N ASP A 228 -4.30 -14.51 3.28
CA ASP A 228 -3.61 -15.18 4.40
C ASP A 228 -2.93 -16.47 3.92
N ARG A 229 -3.60 -17.25 3.09
CA ARG A 229 -3.05 -18.50 2.53
C ARG A 229 -1.83 -18.21 1.65
N PHE A 230 -1.93 -17.18 0.79
CA PHE A 230 -0.79 -16.74 -0.04
C PHE A 230 0.42 -16.33 0.83
N PHE A 231 0.20 -15.49 1.84
CA PHE A 231 1.29 -15.03 2.69
C PHE A 231 1.87 -16.16 3.55
N ASN A 232 1.04 -17.12 3.96
CA ASN A 232 1.52 -18.33 4.64
C ASN A 232 2.42 -19.15 3.72
N ASP A 233 2.01 -19.37 2.48
CA ASP A 233 2.81 -20.11 1.50
C ASP A 233 4.14 -19.39 1.22
N LEU A 234 4.10 -18.06 1.12
CA LEU A 234 5.30 -17.23 0.94
C LEU A 234 6.26 -17.34 2.13
N GLU A 235 5.72 -17.35 3.36
CA GLU A 235 6.54 -17.51 4.57
C GLU A 235 7.27 -18.87 4.59
N HIS A 236 6.67 -19.90 3.98
CA HIS A 236 7.18 -21.28 4.03
C HIS A 236 7.80 -21.77 2.70
N ALA A 237 7.83 -20.94 1.67
CA ALA A 237 8.38 -21.29 0.36
C ALA A 237 9.86 -21.67 0.48
N GLU A 238 10.27 -22.70 -0.29
CA GLU A 238 11.65 -23.20 -0.24
C GLU A 238 12.67 -22.15 -0.70
N SER A 239 12.31 -21.39 -1.74
CA SER A 239 13.15 -20.34 -2.29
C SER A 239 13.20 -19.08 -1.43
N ALA A 240 12.30 -18.93 -0.43
CA ALA A 240 12.17 -17.69 0.34
C ALA A 240 13.26 -17.55 1.40
N CYS A 241 13.96 -16.44 1.37
CA CYS A 241 14.91 -16.00 2.39
C CYS A 241 14.49 -14.63 2.92
N PHE A 242 14.62 -13.57 2.12
CA PHE A 242 14.09 -12.24 2.39
C PHE A 242 12.56 -12.27 2.38
N TYR A 243 11.97 -12.93 1.37
CA TYR A 243 10.51 -13.00 1.19
C TYR A 243 9.80 -13.79 2.31
N ARG A 244 10.52 -14.58 3.10
CA ARG A 244 9.97 -15.18 4.33
C ARG A 244 9.50 -14.09 5.31
N ALA A 245 10.31 -13.04 5.46
CA ALA A 245 9.93 -11.91 6.31
C ALA A 245 8.77 -11.09 5.70
N VAL A 246 8.71 -11.00 4.36
CA VAL A 246 7.57 -10.38 3.65
C VAL A 246 6.28 -11.19 3.92
N GLY A 247 6.34 -12.51 3.81
CA GLY A 247 5.21 -13.41 4.10
C GLY A 247 4.69 -13.21 5.52
N ARG A 248 5.59 -13.21 6.49
CA ARG A 248 5.24 -12.98 7.91
C ARG A 248 4.60 -11.61 8.14
N PHE A 249 5.15 -10.55 7.53
CA PHE A 249 4.60 -9.21 7.65
C PHE A 249 3.20 -9.15 6.99
N GLY A 250 3.04 -9.72 5.80
CA GLY A 250 1.74 -9.76 5.10
C GLY A 250 0.67 -10.48 5.92
N ARG A 251 0.99 -11.64 6.51
CA ARG A 251 0.06 -12.37 7.39
C ARG A 251 -0.37 -11.54 8.58
N SER A 252 0.60 -10.97 9.30
CA SER A 252 0.31 -10.16 10.49
C SER A 252 -0.54 -8.95 10.14
N PHE A 253 -0.28 -8.38 9.00
CA PHE A 253 -1.02 -7.22 8.52
C PHE A 253 -2.43 -7.57 8.05
N UNK A 254 -2.68 -8.59 7.30
CA UNK A 254 -3.74 -9.02 6.90
C UNK A 254 -4.56 -9.26 7.89
N ASP A 255 -4.15 -10.05 9.10
CA ASP A 255 -4.92 -10.37 10.30
C ASP A 255 -5.40 -9.10 11.04
N LEU A 256 -4.52 -8.11 11.16
CA LEU A 256 -4.89 -6.80 11.73
C LEU A 256 -6.05 -6.16 10.96
N GLU A 257 -5.99 -6.15 9.63
CA GLU A 257 -7.03 -5.55 8.78
C GLU A 257 -8.36 -6.33 8.85
N SER A 258 -8.31 -7.67 8.90
CA SER A 258 -9.52 -8.48 9.10
C SER A 258 -10.20 -8.13 10.43
N ARG A 259 -9.40 -7.99 11.50
CA ARG A 259 -9.94 -7.57 12.80
C ARG A 259 -10.46 -6.13 12.76
N TYR A 260 -9.78 -5.23 12.07
CA TYR A 260 -10.21 -3.83 11.91
C TYR A 260 -11.57 -3.77 11.23
N PHE A 261 -11.75 -4.49 10.12
CA PHE A 261 -13.02 -4.51 9.39
C PHE A 261 -14.12 -5.31 10.09
N ALA A 262 -13.78 -6.20 11.02
CA ALA A 262 -14.75 -6.93 11.82
C ALA A 262 -15.33 -6.07 12.96
N MET A 263 -14.66 -4.98 13.34
CA MET A 263 -15.19 -4.06 14.34
C MET A 263 -16.39 -3.29 13.77
N ARG A 264 -17.47 -3.21 14.54
CA ARG A 264 -18.63 -2.40 14.17
C ARG A 264 -18.32 -0.94 14.54
N LEU A 265 -18.14 -0.10 13.55
CA LEU A 265 -17.95 1.33 13.71
C LEU A 265 -19.30 2.07 13.68
#